data_b4e4398ea126da93a5ccae9cf1ef84ce
#
_entry.id   b4e4398ea126da93a5ccae9cf1ef84ce
#
_cell.length_a   1.000
_cell.length_b   1.000
_cell.length_c   1.000
_cell.angle_alpha   90.00
_cell.angle_beta   90.00
_cell.angle_gamma   90.00
#
_symmetry.space_group_name_H-M   'P 1'
#
loop_
_entity.id
_entity.type
_entity.pdbx_description
1 polymer ?
#
loop_
_entity_poly.entity_id
_entity_poly.type
_entity_poly.pdbx_seq_one_letter_code
_entity_poly.pdbx_strand_id
1 'polypeptide(L)'
;MKVPDHTNPSGWLIAVLPALVIPFLGALLYFVWFADSNWVQKVYAGVKLYTIVWPVIAVWWILREDLKGFRGLLVFRKRILMEGTGWGLVISVAIMAVLVSPFGEAVRDQAGAVRLKAEQMGVVSHFILFGLFISLLHSFLEEYYWRWFVFGHLHRFLKSKVLAHVVGALAFASHHIVVTTQFFDGAMGWVFGIAVGAGGGIWSCLMIRHRSLIGSWISHVIVDLTLMSIGYWLIFYVAPAN
;
A
#
# COMPACT_ATOMS: atom_id res chain seq x y z
N MET A 1 12.43 17.49 -16.42
CA MET A 1 10.98 17.26 -16.26
C MET A 1 10.29 18.54 -16.69
N LYS A 2 9.57 18.57 -17.82
CA LYS A 2 8.79 19.75 -18.21
C LYS A 2 7.78 20.01 -17.09
N VAL A 3 7.70 21.26 -16.64
CA VAL A 3 6.66 21.72 -15.72
C VAL A 3 5.33 21.41 -16.40
N PRO A 4 4.40 20.67 -15.77
CA PRO A 4 3.11 20.40 -16.37
C PRO A 4 2.43 21.72 -16.67
N ASP A 5 1.78 21.77 -17.81
CA ASP A 5 0.91 22.86 -18.15
C ASP A 5 -0.21 22.92 -17.09
N HIS A 6 -0.13 23.87 -16.17
CA HIS A 6 -1.13 24.10 -15.11
C HIS A 6 -2.49 24.56 -15.68
N THR A 7 -2.64 24.56 -16.99
CA THR A 7 -3.78 25.12 -17.72
C THR A 7 -4.96 24.14 -17.88
N ASN A 8 -4.82 22.86 -17.47
CA ASN A 8 -5.94 21.91 -17.55
C ASN A 8 -6.32 21.30 -16.17
N PRO A 9 -6.97 22.07 -15.28
CA PRO A 9 -7.45 21.55 -13.98
C PRO A 9 -8.43 20.38 -14.14
N SER A 10 -9.24 20.41 -15.19
CA SER A 10 -10.22 19.36 -15.47
C SER A 10 -9.56 18.01 -15.80
N GLY A 11 -8.51 18.03 -16.62
CA GLY A 11 -7.75 16.82 -16.95
C GLY A 11 -7.08 16.22 -15.71
N TRP A 12 -6.55 17.04 -14.81
CA TRP A 12 -5.97 16.59 -13.56
C TRP A 12 -7.02 15.93 -12.65
N LEU A 13 -8.19 16.56 -12.48
CA LEU A 13 -9.30 15.99 -11.68
C LEU A 13 -9.75 14.64 -12.24
N ILE A 14 -9.93 14.54 -13.57
CA ILE A 14 -10.31 13.29 -14.23
C ILE A 14 -9.25 12.20 -14.02
N ALA A 15 -7.97 12.55 -14.02
CA ALA A 15 -6.88 11.58 -13.87
C ALA A 15 -6.70 11.12 -12.41
N VAL A 16 -6.72 12.04 -11.44
CA VAL A 16 -6.25 11.78 -10.06
C VAL A 16 -7.41 11.48 -9.11
N LEU A 17 -8.58 12.11 -9.26
CA LEU A 17 -9.70 11.89 -8.35
C LEU A 17 -10.19 10.42 -8.34
N PRO A 18 -10.40 9.75 -9.50
CA PRO A 18 -10.72 8.32 -9.48
C PRO A 18 -9.63 7.48 -8.84
N ALA A 19 -8.36 7.86 -9.03
CA ALA A 19 -7.24 7.15 -8.45
C ALA A 19 -7.14 7.26 -6.92
N LEU A 20 -7.67 8.31 -6.32
CA LEU A 20 -7.79 8.44 -4.86
C LEU A 20 -8.90 7.55 -4.29
N VAL A 21 -9.96 7.30 -5.06
CA VAL A 21 -11.21 6.71 -4.54
C VAL A 21 -11.35 5.24 -4.91
N ILE A 22 -10.98 4.83 -6.13
CA ILE A 22 -11.24 3.47 -6.64
C ILE A 22 -10.56 2.38 -5.80
N PRO A 23 -9.31 2.53 -5.28
CA PRO A 23 -8.74 1.51 -4.41
C PRO A 23 -9.56 1.26 -3.14
N PHE A 24 -10.10 2.31 -2.53
CA PHE A 24 -10.99 2.20 -1.38
C PHE A 24 -12.30 1.49 -1.73
N LEU A 25 -12.97 1.91 -2.81
CA LEU A 25 -14.18 1.26 -3.29
C LEU A 25 -13.91 -0.20 -3.68
N GLY A 26 -12.77 -0.45 -4.32
CA GLY A 26 -12.33 -1.80 -4.67
C GLY A 26 -12.11 -2.68 -3.44
N ALA A 27 -11.53 -2.15 -2.38
CA ALA A 27 -11.38 -2.87 -1.13
C ALA A 27 -12.74 -3.20 -0.49
N LEU A 28 -13.69 -2.26 -0.50
CA LEU A 28 -15.07 -2.51 -0.02
C LEU A 28 -15.77 -3.58 -0.87
N LEU A 29 -15.66 -3.49 -2.20
CA LEU A 29 -16.25 -4.48 -3.09
C LEU A 29 -15.67 -5.87 -2.83
N TYR A 30 -14.35 -5.99 -2.73
CA TYR A 30 -13.66 -7.28 -2.60
C TYR A 30 -13.79 -7.88 -1.20
N PHE A 31 -13.57 -7.09 -0.15
CA PHE A 31 -13.49 -7.61 1.22
C PHE A 31 -14.82 -7.60 1.97
N VAL A 32 -15.80 -6.78 1.54
CA VAL A 32 -17.07 -6.62 2.26
C VAL A 32 -18.26 -7.08 1.42
N TRP A 33 -18.50 -6.47 0.24
CA TRP A 33 -19.75 -6.70 -0.48
C TRP A 33 -19.78 -7.98 -1.30
N PHE A 34 -18.66 -8.42 -1.85
CA PHE A 34 -18.54 -9.63 -2.66
C PHE A 34 -17.64 -10.69 -2.02
N ALA A 35 -17.34 -10.59 -0.72
CA ALA A 35 -16.40 -11.48 -0.04
C ALA A 35 -16.76 -12.97 -0.21
N ASP A 36 -18.06 -13.29 -0.13
CA ASP A 36 -18.58 -14.67 -0.24
C ASP A 36 -19.17 -14.96 -1.65
N SER A 37 -18.92 -14.10 -2.62
CA SER A 37 -19.47 -14.23 -3.97
C SER A 37 -18.48 -14.84 -4.95
N ASN A 38 -18.99 -15.61 -5.93
CA ASN A 38 -18.22 -16.08 -7.08
C ASN A 38 -17.61 -14.93 -7.93
N TRP A 39 -18.00 -13.67 -7.70
CA TRP A 39 -17.47 -12.49 -8.35
C TRP A 39 -16.21 -11.94 -7.68
N VAL A 40 -15.89 -12.34 -6.47
CA VAL A 40 -14.78 -11.79 -5.67
C VAL A 40 -13.45 -11.75 -6.42
N GLN A 41 -13.10 -12.85 -7.10
CA GLN A 41 -11.85 -12.91 -7.88
C GLN A 41 -11.86 -11.97 -9.09
N LYS A 42 -13.01 -11.84 -9.77
CA LYS A 42 -13.15 -10.93 -10.93
C LYS A 42 -13.07 -9.47 -10.51
N VAL A 43 -13.70 -9.13 -9.38
CA VAL A 43 -13.63 -7.78 -8.80
C VAL A 43 -12.18 -7.46 -8.42
N TYR A 44 -11.51 -8.36 -7.71
CA TYR A 44 -10.10 -8.19 -7.36
C TYR A 44 -9.21 -7.99 -8.58
N ALA A 45 -9.34 -8.86 -9.59
CA ALA A 45 -8.58 -8.75 -10.83
C ALA A 45 -8.85 -7.43 -11.56
N GLY A 46 -10.12 -6.99 -11.62
CA GLY A 46 -10.50 -5.71 -12.22
C GLY A 46 -9.88 -4.51 -11.52
N VAL A 47 -9.90 -4.49 -10.17
CA VAL A 47 -9.26 -3.42 -9.38
C VAL A 47 -7.75 -3.44 -9.56
N LYS A 48 -7.11 -4.61 -9.58
CA LYS A 48 -5.66 -4.71 -9.83
C LYS A 48 -5.30 -4.27 -11.25
N LEU A 49 -6.06 -4.68 -12.25
CA LEU A 49 -5.87 -4.21 -13.61
C LEU A 49 -6.00 -2.69 -13.71
N TYR A 50 -7.01 -2.11 -13.05
CA TYR A 50 -7.17 -0.66 -12.95
C TYR A 50 -5.92 0.00 -12.35
N THR A 51 -5.43 -0.45 -11.21
CA THR A 51 -4.26 0.16 -10.55
C THR A 51 -2.98 0.06 -11.38
N ILE A 52 -2.89 -0.89 -12.31
CA ILE A 52 -1.74 -1.03 -13.21
C ILE A 52 -1.92 -0.16 -14.46
N VAL A 53 -3.09 -0.19 -15.08
CA VAL A 53 -3.33 0.38 -16.40
C VAL A 53 -3.72 1.86 -16.32
N TRP A 54 -4.52 2.25 -15.33
CA TRP A 54 -5.01 3.62 -15.20
C TRP A 54 -3.90 4.68 -15.13
N PRO A 55 -2.81 4.52 -14.35
CA PRO A 55 -1.72 5.49 -14.33
C PRO A 55 -1.14 5.77 -15.72
N VAL A 56 -0.99 4.72 -16.54
CA VAL A 56 -0.44 4.86 -17.91
C VAL A 56 -1.43 5.63 -18.80
N ILE A 57 -2.71 5.25 -18.78
CA ILE A 57 -3.77 5.92 -19.53
C ILE A 57 -3.88 7.39 -19.10
N ALA A 58 -3.93 7.64 -17.80
CA ALA A 58 -4.08 8.97 -17.26
C ALA A 58 -2.90 9.88 -17.63
N VAL A 59 -1.67 9.39 -17.46
CA VAL A 59 -0.46 10.17 -17.79
C VAL A 59 -0.35 10.45 -19.28
N TRP A 60 -0.56 9.42 -20.11
CA TRP A 60 -0.32 9.55 -21.55
C TRP A 60 -1.45 10.24 -22.31
N TRP A 61 -2.71 9.86 -22.05
CA TRP A 61 -3.84 10.38 -22.83
C TRP A 61 -4.53 11.60 -22.21
N ILE A 62 -4.68 11.62 -20.87
CA ILE A 62 -5.41 12.69 -20.19
C ILE A 62 -4.49 13.87 -19.89
N LEU A 63 -3.35 13.58 -19.25
CA LEU A 63 -2.37 14.61 -18.85
C LEU A 63 -1.37 14.95 -19.95
N ARG A 64 -1.26 14.10 -20.99
CA ARG A 64 -0.35 14.27 -22.12
C ARG A 64 1.11 14.43 -21.70
N GLU A 65 1.50 13.71 -20.65
CA GLU A 65 2.87 13.69 -20.11
C GLU A 65 3.67 12.53 -20.69
N ASP A 66 5.01 12.67 -20.70
CA ASP A 66 5.93 11.62 -21.17
C ASP A 66 6.19 10.60 -20.05
N LEU A 67 5.98 9.33 -20.35
CA LEU A 67 6.28 8.20 -19.46
C LEU A 67 7.79 8.01 -19.17
N LYS A 68 8.67 8.67 -19.92
CA LYS A 68 10.12 8.65 -19.64
C LYS A 68 10.46 9.11 -18.23
N GLY A 69 9.65 10.00 -17.65
CA GLY A 69 9.78 10.45 -16.28
C GLY A 69 9.75 9.31 -15.25
N PHE A 70 9.00 8.23 -15.52
CA PHE A 70 8.95 7.06 -14.64
C PHE A 70 10.29 6.32 -14.56
N ARG A 71 10.97 6.10 -15.71
CA ARG A 71 12.27 5.44 -15.74
C ARG A 71 13.33 6.20 -14.93
N GLY A 72 13.24 7.52 -14.89
CA GLY A 72 14.11 8.38 -14.08
C GLY A 72 13.92 8.22 -12.57
N LEU A 73 12.85 7.55 -12.13
CA LEU A 73 12.59 7.26 -10.71
C LEU A 73 13.13 5.88 -10.28
N LEU A 74 13.60 5.06 -11.20
CA LEU A 74 14.19 3.73 -10.89
C LEU A 74 15.72 3.86 -10.73
N VAL A 75 16.16 4.73 -9.83
CA VAL A 75 17.57 5.04 -9.61
C VAL A 75 18.10 4.32 -8.38
N PHE A 76 19.08 3.45 -8.59
CA PHE A 76 19.80 2.73 -7.55
C PHE A 76 21.07 3.52 -7.15
N ARG A 77 21.10 4.05 -5.93
CA ARG A 77 22.28 4.70 -5.34
C ARG A 77 22.45 4.21 -3.91
N LYS A 78 23.70 4.01 -3.45
CA LYS A 78 24.01 3.54 -2.10
C LYS A 78 23.22 4.28 -1.01
N ARG A 79 23.17 5.61 -1.07
CA ARG A 79 22.43 6.43 -0.11
C ARG A 79 20.94 6.12 -0.11
N ILE A 80 20.31 5.91 -1.29
CA ILE A 80 18.89 5.58 -1.42
C ILE A 80 18.61 4.23 -0.78
N LEU A 81 19.47 3.24 -1.06
CA LEU A 81 19.38 1.91 -0.48
C LEU A 81 19.50 1.95 1.04
N MET A 82 20.50 2.68 1.56
CA MET A 82 20.73 2.81 3.01
C MET A 82 19.57 3.50 3.72
N GLU A 83 19.07 4.63 3.20
CA GLU A 83 17.95 5.34 3.81
C GLU A 83 16.65 4.54 3.71
N GLY A 84 16.39 3.87 2.58
CA GLY A 84 15.24 2.98 2.42
C GLY A 84 15.28 1.80 3.41
N THR A 85 16.43 1.12 3.50
CA THR A 85 16.64 0.04 4.48
C THR A 85 16.49 0.56 5.92
N GLY A 86 17.09 1.71 6.23
CA GLY A 86 17.01 2.30 7.56
C GLY A 86 15.57 2.57 7.99
N TRP A 87 14.76 3.20 7.13
CA TRP A 87 13.36 3.44 7.43
C TRP A 87 12.53 2.15 7.49
N GLY A 88 12.80 1.17 6.63
CA GLY A 88 12.17 -0.15 6.70
C GLY A 88 12.42 -0.81 8.06
N LEU A 89 13.67 -0.80 8.52
CA LEU A 89 14.04 -1.36 9.83
C LEU A 89 13.41 -0.59 10.99
N VAL A 90 13.37 0.75 10.94
CA VAL A 90 12.74 1.58 11.99
C VAL A 90 11.25 1.24 12.10
N ILE A 91 10.52 1.17 10.98
CA ILE A 91 9.10 0.80 10.99
C ILE A 91 8.93 -0.64 11.49
N SER A 92 9.76 -1.59 11.04
CA SER A 92 9.71 -2.98 11.49
C SER A 92 9.96 -3.13 12.99
N VAL A 93 10.92 -2.38 13.55
CA VAL A 93 11.17 -2.34 15.00
C VAL A 93 9.95 -1.78 15.74
N ALA A 94 9.32 -0.74 15.23
CA ALA A 94 8.09 -0.21 15.82
C ALA A 94 6.94 -1.23 15.80
N ILE A 95 6.77 -1.98 14.71
CA ILE A 95 5.80 -3.08 14.60
C ILE A 95 6.11 -4.18 15.63
N MET A 96 7.37 -4.60 15.74
CA MET A 96 7.80 -5.60 16.71
C MET A 96 7.63 -5.11 18.15
N ALA A 97 7.87 -3.82 18.43
CA ALA A 97 7.61 -3.22 19.73
C ALA A 97 6.14 -3.28 20.13
N VAL A 98 5.21 -3.08 19.17
CA VAL A 98 3.77 -3.30 19.42
C VAL A 98 3.50 -4.75 19.77
N LEU A 99 4.09 -5.70 19.05
CA LEU A 99 3.88 -7.13 19.28
C LEU A 99 4.37 -7.64 20.64
N VAL A 100 5.46 -7.05 21.17
CA VAL A 100 6.00 -7.40 22.50
C VAL A 100 5.43 -6.54 23.65
N SER A 101 4.62 -5.53 23.33
CA SER A 101 3.91 -4.71 24.30
C SER A 101 2.63 -5.42 24.81
N PRO A 102 1.91 -4.87 25.80
CA PRO A 102 0.60 -5.38 26.21
C PRO A 102 -0.42 -5.49 25.04
N PHE A 103 -0.30 -4.65 24.01
CA PHE A 103 -1.13 -4.77 22.79
C PHE A 103 -0.86 -6.06 22.00
N GLY A 104 0.31 -6.67 22.14
CA GLY A 104 0.66 -7.92 21.48
C GLY A 104 -0.18 -9.12 21.94
N GLU A 105 -0.71 -9.08 23.16
CA GLU A 105 -1.70 -10.08 23.62
C GLU A 105 -2.98 -10.02 22.77
N ALA A 106 -3.53 -8.82 22.62
CA ALA A 106 -4.71 -8.61 21.79
C ALA A 106 -4.47 -8.99 20.31
N VAL A 107 -3.26 -8.83 19.78
CA VAL A 107 -2.88 -9.32 18.44
C VAL A 107 -2.88 -10.85 18.39
N ARG A 108 -2.34 -11.51 19.41
CA ARG A 108 -2.32 -12.99 19.52
C ARG A 108 -3.73 -13.58 19.64
N ASP A 109 -4.61 -12.90 20.35
CA ASP A 109 -6.01 -13.33 20.51
C ASP A 109 -6.77 -13.36 19.18
N GLN A 110 -6.33 -12.57 18.20
CA GLN A 110 -6.90 -12.57 16.84
C GLN A 110 -6.29 -13.65 15.91
N ALA A 111 -5.34 -14.47 16.38
CA ALA A 111 -4.65 -15.45 15.53
C ALA A 111 -5.62 -16.41 14.82
N GLY A 112 -6.69 -16.86 15.52
CA GLY A 112 -7.73 -17.69 14.92
C GLY A 112 -8.47 -17.01 13.78
N ALA A 113 -8.85 -15.74 13.94
CA ALA A 113 -9.51 -14.93 12.90
C ALA A 113 -8.58 -14.71 11.69
N VAL A 114 -7.30 -14.41 11.95
CA VAL A 114 -6.28 -14.24 10.89
C VAL A 114 -6.12 -15.55 10.10
N ARG A 115 -6.04 -16.70 10.78
CA ARG A 115 -5.94 -18.01 10.13
C ARG A 115 -7.17 -18.31 9.29
N LEU A 116 -8.37 -18.13 9.85
CA LEU A 116 -9.63 -18.37 9.14
C LEU A 116 -9.71 -17.51 7.86
N LYS A 117 -9.32 -16.24 7.95
CA LYS A 117 -9.31 -15.36 6.77
C LYS A 117 -8.30 -15.82 5.72
N ALA A 118 -7.11 -16.24 6.13
CA ALA A 118 -6.11 -16.80 5.23
C ALA A 118 -6.57 -18.10 4.54
N GLU A 119 -7.32 -18.94 5.25
CA GLU A 119 -7.96 -20.15 4.70
C GLU A 119 -9.05 -19.79 3.68
N GLN A 120 -9.93 -18.84 3.97
CA GLN A 120 -10.94 -18.33 3.04
C GLN A 120 -10.32 -17.76 1.76
N MET A 121 -9.17 -17.11 1.89
CA MET A 121 -8.40 -16.60 0.73
C MET A 121 -7.65 -17.70 -0.02
N GLY A 122 -7.57 -18.93 0.52
CA GLY A 122 -6.86 -20.05 -0.09
C GLY A 122 -5.33 -19.91 -0.08
N VAL A 123 -4.76 -19.04 0.78
CA VAL A 123 -3.32 -18.74 0.76
C VAL A 123 -2.49 -19.54 1.75
N VAL A 124 -3.10 -20.25 2.69
CA VAL A 124 -2.39 -20.95 3.79
C VAL A 124 -1.39 -21.97 3.25
N SER A 125 -1.77 -22.81 2.27
CA SER A 125 -0.90 -23.84 1.70
C SER A 125 0.34 -23.27 0.96
N HIS A 126 0.28 -22.02 0.54
CA HIS A 126 1.33 -21.36 -0.23
C HIS A 126 1.75 -20.03 0.42
N PHE A 127 1.59 -19.92 1.74
CA PHE A 127 1.72 -18.64 2.46
C PHE A 127 3.08 -17.96 2.25
N ILE A 128 4.17 -18.73 2.19
CA ILE A 128 5.51 -18.16 1.93
C ILE A 128 5.58 -17.52 0.53
N LEU A 129 5.07 -18.22 -0.49
CA LEU A 129 5.05 -17.66 -1.86
C LEU A 129 4.13 -16.44 -1.95
N PHE A 130 2.99 -16.49 -1.27
CA PHE A 130 2.09 -15.35 -1.16
C PHE A 130 2.77 -14.17 -0.45
N GLY A 131 3.45 -14.40 0.67
CA GLY A 131 4.21 -13.38 1.39
C GLY A 131 5.31 -12.74 0.54
N LEU A 132 6.07 -13.54 -0.21
CA LEU A 132 7.08 -13.04 -1.15
C LEU A 132 6.46 -12.22 -2.28
N PHE A 133 5.34 -12.67 -2.83
CA PHE A 133 4.60 -11.92 -3.86
C PHE A 133 4.13 -10.56 -3.34
N ILE A 134 3.52 -10.53 -2.15
CA ILE A 134 3.08 -9.28 -1.51
C ILE A 134 4.26 -8.36 -1.26
N SER A 135 5.32 -8.89 -0.63
CA SER A 135 6.45 -8.06 -0.23
C SER A 135 7.28 -7.52 -1.40
N LEU A 136 7.40 -8.24 -2.51
CA LEU A 136 8.26 -7.84 -3.62
C LEU A 136 7.48 -7.18 -4.75
N LEU A 137 6.50 -7.89 -5.31
CA LEU A 137 5.82 -7.43 -6.52
C LEU A 137 4.67 -6.49 -6.19
N HIS A 138 3.81 -6.86 -5.24
CA HIS A 138 2.66 -6.05 -4.89
C HIS A 138 3.10 -4.71 -4.30
N SER A 139 4.07 -4.69 -3.37
CA SER A 139 4.64 -3.46 -2.83
C SER A 139 5.22 -2.55 -3.93
N PHE A 140 5.89 -3.11 -4.94
CA PHE A 140 6.37 -2.32 -6.08
C PHE A 140 5.23 -1.69 -6.87
N LEU A 141 4.15 -2.45 -7.14
CA LEU A 141 2.97 -1.94 -7.81
C LEU A 141 2.26 -0.86 -6.99
N GLU A 142 2.30 -0.95 -5.66
CA GLU A 142 1.79 0.10 -4.79
C GLU A 142 2.65 1.36 -4.82
N GLU A 143 3.98 1.24 -4.80
CA GLU A 143 4.85 2.39 -4.97
C GLU A 143 4.68 3.06 -6.34
N TYR A 144 4.54 2.25 -7.40
CA TYR A 144 4.21 2.71 -8.74
C TYR A 144 2.89 3.52 -8.74
N TYR A 145 1.83 2.97 -8.17
CA TYR A 145 0.51 3.60 -8.17
C TYR A 145 0.46 4.81 -7.23
N TRP A 146 0.81 4.60 -5.97
CA TRP A 146 0.63 5.61 -4.93
C TRP A 146 1.70 6.70 -4.94
N ARG A 147 2.99 6.38 -5.12
CA ARG A 147 4.08 7.37 -5.02
C ARG A 147 4.36 8.03 -6.35
N TRP A 148 4.50 7.26 -7.42
CA TRP A 148 4.73 7.88 -8.72
C TRP A 148 3.48 8.59 -9.23
N PHE A 149 2.34 7.87 -9.33
CA PHE A 149 1.18 8.44 -9.99
C PHE A 149 0.37 9.34 -9.05
N VAL A 150 -0.25 8.82 -7.99
CA VAL A 150 -1.19 9.59 -7.15
C VAL A 150 -0.46 10.73 -6.44
N PHE A 151 0.51 10.40 -5.60
CA PHE A 151 1.21 11.40 -4.79
C PHE A 151 2.07 12.34 -5.65
N GLY A 152 2.74 11.83 -6.68
CA GLY A 152 3.52 12.64 -7.61
C GLY A 152 2.69 13.74 -8.28
N HIS A 153 1.44 13.45 -8.67
CA HIS A 153 0.54 14.43 -9.25
C HIS A 153 -0.09 15.34 -8.19
N LEU A 154 -0.49 14.82 -7.02
CA LEU A 154 -0.93 15.65 -5.89
C LEU A 154 0.14 16.68 -5.51
N HIS A 155 1.39 16.23 -5.36
CA HIS A 155 2.50 17.11 -4.98
C HIS A 155 2.83 18.19 -6.01
N ARG A 156 2.57 17.93 -7.29
CA ARG A 156 2.79 18.93 -8.37
C ARG A 156 1.61 19.90 -8.48
N PHE A 157 0.38 19.40 -8.32
CA PHE A 157 -0.83 20.20 -8.54
C PHE A 157 -1.22 21.04 -7.32
N LEU A 158 -1.14 20.47 -6.11
CA LEU A 158 -1.52 21.18 -4.89
C LEU A 158 -0.44 22.20 -4.51
N LYS A 159 -0.85 23.44 -4.23
CA LYS A 159 0.05 24.49 -3.75
C LYS A 159 0.69 24.13 -2.41
N SER A 160 -0.05 23.45 -1.53
CA SER A 160 0.43 23.01 -0.23
C SER A 160 1.03 21.60 -0.31
N LYS A 161 2.33 21.49 -0.03
CA LYS A 161 3.04 20.20 0.05
C LYS A 161 2.53 19.34 1.20
N VAL A 162 2.21 19.98 2.33
CA VAL A 162 1.61 19.29 3.49
C VAL A 162 0.27 18.68 3.11
N LEU A 163 -0.59 19.44 2.42
CA LEU A 163 -1.89 18.93 1.97
C LEU A 163 -1.73 17.74 1.02
N ALA A 164 -0.76 17.76 0.11
CA ALA A 164 -0.47 16.64 -0.78
C ALA A 164 -0.08 15.37 0.01
N HIS A 165 0.75 15.51 1.06
CA HIS A 165 1.12 14.38 1.93
C HIS A 165 -0.08 13.85 2.71
N VAL A 166 -0.87 14.74 3.31
CA VAL A 166 -2.04 14.35 4.10
C VAL A 166 -3.07 13.64 3.23
N VAL A 167 -3.43 14.22 2.08
CA VAL A 167 -4.43 13.60 1.17
C VAL A 167 -3.93 12.26 0.64
N GLY A 168 -2.66 12.18 0.22
CA GLY A 168 -2.07 10.92 -0.25
C GLY A 168 -2.02 9.83 0.83
N ALA A 169 -1.64 10.20 2.06
CA ALA A 169 -1.59 9.28 3.20
C ALA A 169 -2.99 8.81 3.62
N LEU A 170 -3.98 9.70 3.65
CA LEU A 170 -5.37 9.35 3.98
C LEU A 170 -5.99 8.45 2.91
N ALA A 171 -5.77 8.73 1.63
CA ALA A 171 -6.25 7.87 0.56
C ALA A 171 -5.57 6.48 0.60
N PHE A 172 -4.27 6.42 0.92
CA PHE A 172 -3.56 5.17 1.14
C PHE A 172 -4.08 4.43 2.38
N ALA A 173 -4.32 5.12 3.49
CA ALA A 173 -4.89 4.54 4.70
C ALA A 173 -6.29 3.97 4.47
N SER A 174 -7.14 4.64 3.69
CA SER A 174 -8.56 4.32 3.58
C SER A 174 -8.82 2.88 3.11
N HIS A 175 -8.14 2.40 2.08
CA HIS A 175 -8.31 1.03 1.62
C HIS A 175 -7.63 0.01 2.55
N HIS A 176 -6.54 0.39 3.23
CA HIS A 176 -5.89 -0.46 4.23
C HIS A 176 -6.74 -0.61 5.50
N ILE A 177 -7.48 0.41 5.92
CA ILE A 177 -8.46 0.28 7.02
C ILE A 177 -9.48 -0.81 6.67
N VAL A 178 -10.01 -0.81 5.43
CA VAL A 178 -10.93 -1.89 5.01
C VAL A 178 -10.24 -3.25 5.11
N VAL A 179 -8.99 -3.38 4.65
CA VAL A 179 -8.24 -4.64 4.73
C VAL A 179 -8.01 -5.07 6.18
N THR A 180 -7.45 -4.18 7.00
CA THR A 180 -7.05 -4.52 8.39
C THR A 180 -8.25 -4.86 9.28
N THR A 181 -9.41 -4.24 9.05
CA THR A 181 -10.66 -4.60 9.75
C THR A 181 -11.22 -5.97 9.38
N GLN A 182 -10.69 -6.63 8.34
CA GLN A 182 -11.03 -8.02 8.04
C GLN A 182 -10.20 -9.05 8.82
N PHE A 183 -9.07 -8.62 9.38
CA PHE A 183 -8.15 -9.48 10.12
C PHE A 183 -8.17 -9.19 11.63
N PHE A 184 -8.56 -7.96 12.00
CA PHE A 184 -8.52 -7.51 13.39
C PHE A 184 -9.82 -6.79 13.74
N ASP A 185 -10.48 -7.25 14.81
CA ASP A 185 -11.75 -6.71 15.25
C ASP A 185 -11.65 -5.32 15.89
N GLY A 186 -12.76 -4.59 15.86
CA GLY A 186 -12.95 -3.34 16.57
C GLY A 186 -11.96 -2.24 16.20
N ALA A 187 -11.46 -1.53 17.21
CA ALA A 187 -10.56 -0.39 17.03
C ALA A 187 -9.17 -0.79 16.49
N MET A 188 -8.76 -2.03 16.67
CA MET A 188 -7.42 -2.50 16.27
C MET A 188 -7.25 -2.45 14.76
N GLY A 189 -8.25 -2.89 13.98
CA GLY A 189 -8.22 -2.80 12.53
C GLY A 189 -8.05 -1.35 12.03
N TRP A 190 -8.76 -0.40 12.66
CA TRP A 190 -8.62 1.03 12.35
C TRP A 190 -7.24 1.57 12.67
N VAL A 191 -6.72 1.27 13.86
CA VAL A 191 -5.38 1.71 14.30
C VAL A 191 -4.31 1.21 13.34
N PHE A 192 -4.37 -0.06 12.93
CA PHE A 192 -3.41 -0.63 12.00
C PHE A 192 -3.52 -0.02 10.60
N GLY A 193 -4.73 0.18 10.08
CA GLY A 193 -4.92 0.85 8.80
C GLY A 193 -4.40 2.29 8.79
N ILE A 194 -4.59 3.04 9.88
CA ILE A 194 -4.03 4.40 10.05
C ILE A 194 -2.50 4.34 10.12
N ALA A 195 -1.94 3.37 10.85
CA ALA A 195 -0.48 3.17 10.93
C ALA A 195 0.14 2.87 9.56
N VAL A 196 -0.53 2.07 8.71
CA VAL A 196 -0.13 1.85 7.31
C VAL A 196 -0.15 3.17 6.54
N GLY A 197 -1.16 4.01 6.74
CA GLY A 197 -1.22 5.36 6.17
C GLY A 197 -0.04 6.24 6.57
N ALA A 198 0.38 6.19 7.84
CA ALA A 198 1.58 6.89 8.32
C ALA A 198 2.85 6.38 7.63
N GLY A 199 3.01 5.05 7.48
CA GLY A 199 4.06 4.44 6.66
C GLY A 199 4.05 4.98 5.23
N GLY A 200 2.86 5.07 4.62
CA GLY A 200 2.65 5.67 3.31
C GLY A 200 3.14 7.11 3.20
N GLY A 201 2.97 7.91 4.26
CA GLY A 201 3.53 9.26 4.37
C GLY A 201 5.06 9.26 4.37
N ILE A 202 5.71 8.38 5.14
CA ILE A 202 7.17 8.21 5.19
C ILE A 202 7.70 7.84 3.80
N TRP A 203 7.08 6.88 3.10
CA TRP A 203 7.49 6.48 1.76
C TRP A 203 7.34 7.61 0.74
N SER A 204 6.31 8.45 0.89
CA SER A 204 6.16 9.66 0.06
C SER A 204 7.28 10.67 0.31
N CYS A 205 7.74 10.83 1.56
CA CYS A 205 8.90 11.66 1.89
C CYS A 205 10.19 11.10 1.27
N LEU A 206 10.42 9.78 1.34
CA LEU A 206 11.58 9.14 0.72
C LEU A 206 11.61 9.35 -0.79
N MET A 207 10.46 9.18 -1.46
CA MET A 207 10.32 9.41 -2.90
C MET A 207 10.68 10.84 -3.29
N ILE A 208 10.17 11.85 -2.58
CA ILE A 208 10.51 13.26 -2.87
C ILE A 208 11.98 13.55 -2.62
N ARG A 209 12.50 13.11 -1.45
CA ARG A 209 13.87 13.37 -1.05
C ARG A 209 14.89 12.86 -2.05
N HIS A 210 14.64 11.67 -2.59
CA HIS A 210 15.57 10.99 -3.49
C HIS A 210 15.21 11.10 -4.97
N ARG A 211 14.00 11.56 -5.28
CA ARG A 211 13.42 11.48 -6.63
C ARG A 211 13.56 10.07 -7.21
N SER A 212 13.31 9.07 -6.36
CA SER A 212 13.42 7.64 -6.69
C SER A 212 12.39 6.83 -5.92
N LEU A 213 11.78 5.86 -6.57
CA LEU A 213 10.88 4.88 -5.96
C LEU A 213 11.65 3.76 -5.21
N ILE A 214 12.94 3.60 -5.51
CA ILE A 214 13.71 2.46 -4.97
C ILE A 214 13.83 2.54 -3.44
N GLY A 215 14.01 3.75 -2.87
CA GLY A 215 14.11 3.90 -1.41
C GLY A 215 12.81 3.58 -0.68
N SER A 216 11.67 4.06 -1.19
CA SER A 216 10.36 3.75 -0.64
C SER A 216 10.02 2.27 -0.82
N TRP A 217 10.29 1.70 -2.01
CA TRP A 217 10.05 0.29 -2.28
C TRP A 217 10.85 -0.63 -1.37
N ILE A 218 12.16 -0.42 -1.17
CA ILE A 218 12.98 -1.22 -0.26
C ILE A 218 12.45 -1.15 1.18
N SER A 219 12.10 0.06 1.65
CA SER A 219 11.48 0.22 2.96
C SER A 219 10.17 -0.56 3.07
N HIS A 220 9.32 -0.49 2.04
CA HIS A 220 8.04 -1.20 1.97
C HIS A 220 8.23 -2.72 1.98
N VAL A 221 9.17 -3.24 1.17
CA VAL A 221 9.52 -4.67 1.16
C VAL A 221 9.89 -5.17 2.56
N ILE A 222 10.74 -4.43 3.28
CA ILE A 222 11.18 -4.84 4.63
C ILE A 222 9.99 -4.86 5.61
N VAL A 223 9.12 -3.87 5.53
CA VAL A 223 7.90 -3.80 6.35
C VAL A 223 6.96 -4.95 6.04
N ASP A 224 6.71 -5.21 4.76
CA ASP A 224 5.83 -6.32 4.34
C ASP A 224 6.40 -7.69 4.74
N LEU A 225 7.71 -7.90 4.58
CA LEU A 225 8.36 -9.13 5.06
C LEU A 225 8.19 -9.31 6.56
N THR A 226 8.27 -8.22 7.34
CA THR A 226 8.03 -8.26 8.79
C THR A 226 6.57 -8.64 9.08
N LEU A 227 5.60 -8.00 8.42
CA LEU A 227 4.18 -8.30 8.60
C LEU A 227 3.84 -9.73 8.16
N MET A 228 4.37 -10.20 7.03
CA MET A 228 4.15 -11.56 6.56
C MET A 228 4.81 -12.59 7.50
N SER A 229 5.95 -12.29 8.12
CA SER A 229 6.56 -13.14 9.13
C SER A 229 5.70 -13.25 10.40
N ILE A 230 5.11 -12.13 10.84
CA ILE A 230 4.16 -12.12 11.96
C ILE A 230 2.90 -12.90 11.57
N GLY A 231 2.34 -12.69 10.39
CA GLY A 231 1.20 -13.45 9.88
C GLY A 231 1.47 -14.95 9.84
N TYR A 232 2.65 -15.36 9.36
CA TYR A 232 3.10 -16.76 9.38
C TYR A 232 3.12 -17.31 10.80
N TRP A 233 3.72 -16.58 11.74
CA TRP A 233 3.77 -16.99 13.14
C TRP A 233 2.37 -17.10 13.76
N LEU A 234 1.49 -16.13 13.54
CA LEU A 234 0.11 -16.19 14.03
C LEU A 234 -0.64 -17.41 13.49
N ILE A 235 -0.54 -17.68 12.19
CA ILE A 235 -1.29 -18.75 11.51
C ILE A 235 -0.81 -20.14 11.91
N PHE A 236 0.51 -20.35 12.01
CA PHE A 236 1.07 -21.69 12.13
C PHE A 236 1.50 -22.08 13.54
N TYR A 237 1.69 -21.08 14.45
CA TYR A 237 2.22 -21.33 15.79
C TYR A 237 1.32 -20.82 16.93
N VAL A 238 0.47 -19.84 16.69
CA VAL A 238 -0.37 -19.23 17.73
C VAL A 238 -1.83 -19.66 17.58
N ALA A 239 -2.37 -19.69 16.36
CA ALA A 239 -3.74 -20.11 16.13
C ALA A 239 -3.95 -21.57 16.57
N PRO A 240 -5.08 -21.89 17.23
CA PRO A 240 -5.37 -23.27 17.62
C PRO A 240 -5.37 -24.18 16.38
N ALA A 241 -4.87 -25.40 16.54
CA ALA A 241 -4.98 -26.44 15.53
C ALA A 241 -6.48 -26.82 15.39
N ASN A 242 -6.97 -26.84 14.15
CA ASN A 242 -8.31 -27.36 13.84
C ASN A 242 -8.28 -28.88 13.84
#